data_7399da5315698539c75ceb6a30d6d3b3
#
_entry.id   7399da5315698539c75ceb6a30d6d3b3
#
_cell.length_a   1.000
_cell.length_b   1.000
_cell.length_c   1.000
_cell.angle_alpha   90.00
_cell.angle_beta   90.00
_cell.angle_gamma   90.00
#
_symmetry.space_group_name_H-M   'P 1'
#
loop_
_entity.id
_entity.type
_entity.pdbx_description
1 polymer ?
#
loop_
_entity_poly.entity_id
_entity_poly.type
_entity_poly.pdbx_seq_one_letter_code
_entity_poly.pdbx_strand_id
1 'polypeptide(L)'
;MRRLSEEDDIDPDARVNRGDALEEGLERPLNLNQRRLQTVVETLREPGANRVADLGCGEGNLIEPLLADPRFTGILGMDVSVRALERAARNLHTDSMAPHQRERLTLLHGSLTYRDDRLQGWDAAAAVEVIEHLGQDRLDAFSAAMFGHAQPAAVIVTTPNAHYNVLFPTLPVKSHLVV
;
A
#
# COMPACT_ATOMS: atom_id res chain seq x y z
N MET A 1 46.86 27.75 -34.08
CA MET A 1 45.37 27.87 -34.23
C MET A 1 44.71 26.89 -33.28
N ARG A 2 44.21 27.41 -32.17
CA ARG A 2 43.48 26.62 -31.15
C ARG A 2 42.00 26.72 -31.51
N ARG A 3 41.36 25.59 -31.76
CA ARG A 3 39.89 25.54 -31.83
C ARG A 3 39.34 25.65 -30.42
N LEU A 4 38.48 26.64 -30.19
CA LEU A 4 37.67 26.78 -29.01
C LEU A 4 36.55 25.74 -29.11
N SER A 5 36.41 24.95 -28.06
CA SER A 5 35.28 24.05 -27.84
C SER A 5 34.01 24.86 -27.64
N GLU A 6 33.00 24.57 -28.45
CA GLU A 6 31.63 25.05 -28.25
C GLU A 6 31.16 24.46 -26.92
N GLU A 7 31.07 25.28 -25.89
CA GLU A 7 30.30 24.95 -24.67
C GLU A 7 28.82 25.02 -25.06
N ASP A 8 28.13 23.91 -24.94
CA ASP A 8 26.68 23.78 -25.07
C ASP A 8 26.00 24.78 -24.12
N ASP A 9 25.52 25.89 -24.69
CA ASP A 9 24.66 26.86 -24.04
C ASP A 9 23.26 26.21 -23.82
N ILE A 10 23.15 25.39 -22.80
CA ILE A 10 21.86 24.83 -22.38
C ILE A 10 21.15 25.94 -21.61
N ASP A 11 20.09 26.49 -22.25
CA ASP A 11 19.19 27.49 -21.71
C ASP A 11 18.81 27.16 -20.26
N PRO A 12 19.12 28.06 -19.29
CA PRO A 12 18.79 27.82 -17.87
C PRO A 12 17.28 27.62 -17.64
N ASP A 13 16.40 28.23 -18.42
CA ASP A 13 14.95 28.06 -18.34
C ASP A 13 14.50 26.64 -18.77
N ALA A 14 15.24 25.99 -19.68
CA ALA A 14 14.98 24.61 -20.07
C ALA A 14 15.36 23.60 -18.97
N ARG A 15 16.28 23.95 -18.07
CA ARG A 15 16.63 23.12 -16.88
C ARG A 15 15.58 23.25 -15.79
N VAL A 16 15.07 24.45 -15.53
CA VAL A 16 14.00 24.70 -14.56
C VAL A 16 12.73 23.97 -15.00
N ASN A 17 12.30 24.13 -16.24
CA ASN A 17 11.11 23.45 -16.78
C ASN A 17 11.20 21.92 -16.77
N ARG A 18 12.40 21.32 -16.88
CA ARG A 18 12.59 19.86 -16.73
C ARG A 18 12.54 19.43 -15.27
N GLY A 19 13.05 20.26 -14.35
CA GLY A 19 12.96 20.03 -12.91
C GLY A 19 11.50 20.00 -12.46
N ASP A 20 10.76 21.03 -12.81
CA ASP A 20 9.35 21.20 -12.47
C ASP A 20 8.46 20.08 -13.05
N ALA A 21 8.70 19.64 -14.29
CA ALA A 21 7.99 18.53 -14.91
C ALA A 21 8.30 17.17 -14.26
N LEU A 22 9.54 16.97 -13.77
CA LEU A 22 9.93 15.77 -13.03
C LEU A 22 9.32 15.76 -11.61
N GLU A 23 9.31 16.90 -10.94
CA GLU A 23 8.67 17.07 -9.63
C GLU A 23 7.16 16.87 -9.72
N GLU A 24 6.49 17.48 -10.69
CA GLU A 24 5.06 17.32 -10.95
C GLU A 24 4.69 15.86 -11.31
N GLY A 25 5.57 15.16 -12.04
CA GLY A 25 5.44 13.74 -12.37
C GLY A 25 5.60 12.82 -11.16
N LEU A 26 6.36 13.23 -10.14
CA LEU A 26 6.54 12.47 -8.89
C LEU A 26 5.46 12.80 -7.85
N GLU A 27 4.99 14.05 -7.79
CA GLU A 27 3.95 14.50 -6.85
C GLU A 27 2.58 13.86 -7.13
N ARG A 28 2.21 13.65 -8.39
CA ARG A 28 0.92 13.05 -8.78
C ARG A 28 0.74 11.61 -8.25
N PRO A 29 1.69 10.67 -8.43
CA PRO A 29 1.56 9.32 -7.89
C PRO A 29 1.52 9.29 -6.36
N LEU A 30 2.33 10.13 -5.69
CA LEU A 30 2.34 10.25 -4.23
C LEU A 30 0.98 10.75 -3.71
N ASN A 31 0.39 11.76 -4.36
CA ASN A 31 -0.91 12.31 -3.99
C ASN A 31 -2.03 11.28 -4.18
N LEU A 32 -2.03 10.51 -5.27
CA LEU A 32 -3.03 9.46 -5.51
C LEU A 32 -2.93 8.34 -4.47
N ASN A 33 -1.72 7.91 -4.14
CA ASN A 33 -1.52 6.88 -3.11
C ASN A 33 -1.98 7.35 -1.73
N GLN A 34 -1.63 8.57 -1.35
CA GLN A 34 -2.07 9.18 -0.09
C GLN A 34 -3.60 9.28 -0.01
N ARG A 35 -4.25 9.75 -1.08
CA ARG A 35 -5.72 9.82 -1.16
C ARG A 35 -6.36 8.44 -1.02
N ARG A 36 -5.79 7.42 -1.68
CA ARG A 36 -6.27 6.05 -1.57
C ARG A 36 -6.20 5.55 -0.13
N LEU A 37 -5.04 5.70 0.52
CA LEU A 37 -4.87 5.29 1.91
C LEU A 37 -5.83 6.03 2.84
N GLN A 38 -6.01 7.33 2.64
CA GLN A 38 -6.98 8.12 3.40
C GLN A 38 -8.40 7.60 3.20
N THR A 39 -8.83 7.33 1.96
CA THR A 39 -10.15 6.77 1.66
C THR A 39 -10.32 5.40 2.32
N VAL A 40 -9.30 4.54 2.30
CA VAL A 40 -9.34 3.24 2.98
C VAL A 40 -9.55 3.41 4.49
N VAL A 41 -8.81 4.31 5.13
CA VAL A 41 -8.97 4.60 6.56
C VAL A 41 -10.37 5.13 6.87
N GLU A 42 -10.90 6.05 6.06
CA GLU A 42 -12.26 6.58 6.20
C GLU A 42 -13.30 5.47 6.06
N THR A 43 -13.16 4.61 5.05
CA THR A 43 -14.07 3.47 4.82
C THR A 43 -14.01 2.46 5.96
N LEU A 44 -12.85 2.22 6.56
CA LEU A 44 -12.71 1.34 7.73
C LEU A 44 -13.42 1.89 8.98
N ARG A 45 -13.63 3.20 9.05
CA ARG A 45 -14.35 3.85 10.16
C ARG A 45 -15.87 3.63 10.12
N GLU A 46 -16.43 3.53 8.92
CA GLU A 46 -17.89 3.43 8.73
C GLU A 46 -18.53 2.20 9.40
N PRO A 47 -17.98 0.96 9.27
CA PRO A 47 -18.49 -0.21 9.96
C PRO A 47 -18.17 -0.22 11.45
N GLY A 48 -17.46 0.79 11.98
CA GLY A 48 -17.06 0.84 13.39
C GLY A 48 -15.96 -0.16 13.74
N ALA A 49 -15.12 -0.54 12.78
CA ALA A 49 -14.02 -1.45 12.99
C ALA A 49 -12.99 -0.86 13.98
N ASN A 50 -12.68 -1.62 15.03
CA ASN A 50 -11.64 -1.27 16.01
C ASN A 50 -10.36 -2.06 15.79
N ARG A 51 -10.48 -3.28 15.26
CA ARG A 51 -9.36 -4.18 14.98
C ARG A 51 -9.26 -4.43 13.47
N VAL A 52 -8.17 -4.00 12.87
CA VAL A 52 -7.98 -4.02 11.42
C VAL A 52 -6.75 -4.83 11.04
N ALA A 53 -6.89 -5.72 10.06
CA ALA A 53 -5.79 -6.44 9.44
C ALA A 53 -5.44 -5.81 8.07
N ASP A 54 -4.20 -5.34 7.91
CA ASP A 54 -3.61 -4.89 6.65
C ASP A 54 -2.89 -6.06 5.98
N LEU A 55 -3.47 -6.55 4.90
CA LEU A 55 -3.07 -7.76 4.20
C LEU A 55 -2.20 -7.42 2.99
N GLY A 56 -0.92 -7.80 3.04
CA GLY A 56 0.09 -7.33 2.12
C GLY A 56 0.56 -5.93 2.50
N CYS A 57 0.84 -5.72 3.79
CA CYS A 57 1.12 -4.40 4.37
C CYS A 57 2.38 -3.72 3.82
N GLY A 58 3.24 -4.45 3.11
CA GLY A 58 4.46 -3.91 2.51
C GLY A 58 5.34 -3.20 3.53
N GLU A 59 5.58 -1.93 3.31
CA GLU A 59 6.42 -1.07 4.14
C GLU A 59 5.65 -0.34 5.26
N GLY A 60 4.37 -0.68 5.47
CA GLY A 60 3.55 -0.15 6.56
C GLY A 60 2.80 1.15 6.25
N ASN A 61 2.63 1.49 4.97
CA ASN A 61 2.03 2.76 4.54
C ASN A 61 0.58 2.96 5.02
N LEU A 62 -0.22 1.89 5.11
CA LEU A 62 -1.58 1.96 5.68
C LEU A 62 -1.54 1.90 7.21
N ILE A 63 -0.57 1.18 7.78
CA ILE A 63 -0.43 1.03 9.22
C ILE A 63 -0.18 2.37 9.91
N GLU A 64 0.61 3.26 9.30
CA GLU A 64 0.94 4.57 9.86
C GLU A 64 -0.32 5.41 10.16
N PRO A 65 -1.22 5.69 9.19
CA PRO A 65 -2.45 6.44 9.47
C PRO A 65 -3.44 5.68 10.37
N LEU A 66 -3.43 4.35 10.40
CA LEU A 66 -4.21 3.57 11.35
C LEU A 66 -3.70 3.76 12.79
N LEU A 67 -2.39 3.78 12.99
CA LEU A 67 -1.77 4.04 14.30
C LEU A 67 -2.03 5.47 14.81
N ALA A 68 -2.12 6.44 13.89
CA ALA A 68 -2.44 7.83 14.23
C ALA A 68 -3.89 8.00 14.74
N ASP A 69 -4.80 7.09 14.38
CA ASP A 69 -6.19 7.13 14.84
C ASP A 69 -6.38 6.23 16.09
N PRO A 70 -6.72 6.81 17.26
CA PRO A 70 -6.88 6.05 18.50
C PRO A 70 -8.10 5.11 18.50
N ARG A 71 -9.01 5.22 17.53
CA ARG A 71 -10.15 4.32 17.39
C ARG A 71 -9.73 2.89 17.03
N PHE A 72 -8.65 2.75 16.26
CA PHE A 72 -8.12 1.43 15.94
C PHE A 72 -7.29 0.89 17.11
N THR A 73 -7.89 0.03 17.90
CA THR A 73 -7.29 -0.55 19.13
C THR A 73 -6.41 -1.76 18.85
N GLY A 74 -6.52 -2.36 17.66
CA GLY A 74 -5.65 -3.44 17.19
C GLY A 74 -5.37 -3.29 15.71
N ILE A 75 -4.10 -3.39 15.32
CA ILE A 75 -3.63 -3.28 13.94
C ILE A 75 -2.69 -4.46 13.67
N LEU A 76 -3.04 -5.26 12.67
CA LEU A 76 -2.20 -6.33 12.18
C LEU A 76 -1.68 -5.96 10.80
N GLY A 77 -0.37 -5.94 10.62
CA GLY A 77 0.25 -5.91 9.30
C GLY A 77 0.77 -7.29 8.94
N MET A 78 0.23 -7.90 7.88
CA MET A 78 0.72 -9.19 7.37
C MET A 78 1.37 -9.01 6.00
N ASP A 79 2.55 -9.61 5.82
CA ASP A 79 3.21 -9.69 4.52
C ASP A 79 3.96 -11.02 4.34
N VAL A 80 4.07 -11.48 3.10
CA VAL A 80 4.83 -12.67 2.73
C VAL A 80 6.34 -12.41 2.70
N SER A 81 6.74 -11.16 2.63
CA SER A 81 8.13 -10.72 2.58
C SER A 81 8.63 -10.28 3.95
N VAL A 82 9.52 -11.06 4.55
CA VAL A 82 10.20 -10.67 5.80
C VAL A 82 10.92 -9.32 5.65
N ARG A 83 11.53 -9.07 4.48
CA ARG A 83 12.20 -7.78 4.20
C ARG A 83 11.22 -6.60 4.16
N ALA A 84 9.99 -6.81 3.68
CA ALA A 84 8.96 -5.78 3.73
C ALA A 84 8.58 -5.46 5.18
N LEU A 85 8.37 -6.48 6.00
CA LEU A 85 8.07 -6.32 7.43
C LEU A 85 9.20 -5.63 8.20
N GLU A 86 10.46 -5.94 7.89
CA GLU A 86 11.62 -5.24 8.46
C GLU A 86 11.64 -3.75 8.06
N ARG A 87 11.27 -3.42 6.82
CA ARG A 87 11.12 -2.03 6.39
C ARG A 87 9.95 -1.35 7.10
N ALA A 88 8.81 -2.03 7.19
CA ALA A 88 7.65 -1.53 7.93
C ALA A 88 8.03 -1.23 9.39
N ALA A 89 8.72 -2.14 10.06
CA ALA A 89 9.18 -1.92 11.44
C ALA A 89 10.08 -0.68 11.57
N ARG A 90 10.99 -0.46 10.61
CA ARG A 90 11.85 0.73 10.60
C ARG A 90 11.07 2.01 10.32
N ASN A 91 10.20 2.00 9.30
CA ASN A 91 9.40 3.18 8.91
C ASN A 91 8.45 3.61 10.03
N LEU A 92 7.86 2.64 10.72
CA LEU A 92 6.96 2.86 11.85
C LEU A 92 7.72 3.14 13.16
N HIS A 93 9.05 3.13 13.13
CA HIS A 93 9.90 3.35 14.31
C HIS A 93 9.54 2.47 15.50
N THR A 94 9.29 1.17 15.26
CA THR A 94 8.76 0.24 16.28
C THR A 94 9.64 0.14 17.52
N ASP A 95 10.95 0.33 17.40
CA ASP A 95 11.91 0.27 18.52
C ASP A 95 11.81 1.46 19.47
N SER A 96 11.34 2.61 18.95
CA SER A 96 11.17 3.85 19.73
C SER A 96 9.69 4.27 19.88
N MET A 97 8.78 3.40 19.41
CA MET A 97 7.34 3.64 19.45
C MET A 97 6.84 3.72 20.90
N ALA A 98 5.92 4.66 21.15
CA ALA A 98 5.30 4.77 22.46
C ALA A 98 4.58 3.46 22.86
N PRO A 99 4.66 3.04 24.13
CA PRO A 99 4.13 1.74 24.58
C PRO A 99 2.68 1.51 24.16
N HIS A 100 1.80 2.51 24.32
CA HIS A 100 0.39 2.42 23.97
C HIS A 100 0.14 2.21 22.45
N GLN A 101 1.03 2.66 21.58
CA GLN A 101 0.97 2.40 20.14
C GLN A 101 1.54 1.02 19.82
N ARG A 102 2.64 0.65 20.49
CA ARG A 102 3.32 -0.63 20.29
C ARG A 102 2.43 -1.82 20.65
N GLU A 103 1.63 -1.70 21.71
CA GLU A 103 0.66 -2.71 22.14
C GLU A 103 -0.46 -2.94 21.12
N ARG A 104 -0.77 -1.93 20.31
CA ARG A 104 -1.81 -2.00 19.26
C ARG A 104 -1.32 -2.64 17.96
N LEU A 105 0.01 -2.73 17.75
CA LEU A 105 0.61 -3.16 16.49
C LEU A 105 1.15 -4.58 16.58
N THR A 106 0.76 -5.41 15.61
CA THR A 106 1.36 -6.72 15.35
C THR A 106 1.84 -6.77 13.90
N LEU A 107 3.11 -7.05 13.66
CA LEU A 107 3.64 -7.37 12.35
C LEU A 107 3.82 -8.88 12.22
N LEU A 108 3.25 -9.46 11.20
CA LEU A 108 3.12 -10.90 11.04
C LEU A 108 3.64 -11.38 9.68
N HIS A 109 4.59 -12.28 9.67
CA HIS A 109 4.97 -13.00 8.47
C HIS A 109 3.92 -14.06 8.15
N GLY A 110 3.30 -13.97 6.95
CA GLY A 110 2.25 -14.87 6.51
C GLY A 110 1.86 -14.65 5.07
N SER A 111 1.07 -15.56 4.52
CA SER A 111 0.57 -15.48 3.16
C SER A 111 -0.95 -15.37 3.15
N LEU A 112 -1.45 -14.48 2.29
CA LEU A 112 -2.88 -14.21 2.12
C LEU A 112 -3.66 -15.40 1.49
N THR A 113 -2.94 -16.35 0.92
CA THR A 113 -3.52 -17.49 0.21
C THR A 113 -3.65 -18.74 1.08
N TYR A 114 -3.25 -18.65 2.34
CA TYR A 114 -3.38 -19.74 3.30
C TYR A 114 -4.37 -19.38 4.40
N ARG A 115 -5.05 -20.41 4.91
CA ARG A 115 -5.86 -20.26 6.13
C ARG A 115 -4.93 -20.03 7.30
N ASP A 116 -5.13 -18.93 8.00
CA ASP A 116 -4.34 -18.54 9.15
C ASP A 116 -5.28 -18.13 10.29
N ASP A 117 -5.27 -18.90 11.36
CA ASP A 117 -6.15 -18.66 12.53
C ASP A 117 -5.87 -17.31 13.20
N ARG A 118 -4.67 -16.75 13.00
CA ARG A 118 -4.30 -15.43 13.53
C ARG A 118 -5.07 -14.28 12.86
N LEU A 119 -5.73 -14.55 11.72
CA LEU A 119 -6.62 -13.61 11.02
C LEU A 119 -8.06 -13.66 11.53
N GLN A 120 -8.40 -14.61 12.40
CA GLN A 120 -9.74 -14.67 12.97
C GLN A 120 -9.93 -13.61 14.07
N GLY A 121 -11.16 -13.10 14.18
CA GLY A 121 -11.54 -12.12 15.20
C GLY A 121 -11.04 -10.70 14.94
N TRP A 122 -10.62 -10.38 13.71
CA TRP A 122 -10.44 -9.03 13.25
C TRP A 122 -11.75 -8.49 12.70
N ASP A 123 -12.08 -7.22 13.03
CA ASP A 123 -13.35 -6.62 12.62
C ASP A 123 -13.37 -6.34 11.13
N ALA A 124 -12.23 -5.87 10.60
CA ALA A 124 -12.07 -5.59 9.18
C ALA A 124 -10.70 -6.01 8.66
N ALA A 125 -10.63 -6.25 7.36
CA ALA A 125 -9.40 -6.46 6.62
C ALA A 125 -9.28 -5.49 5.45
N ALA A 126 -8.07 -5.04 5.15
CA ALA A 126 -7.74 -4.24 3.97
C ALA A 126 -6.67 -4.95 3.14
N ALA A 127 -6.84 -4.97 1.82
CA ALA A 127 -5.83 -5.43 0.87
C ALA A 127 -5.64 -4.31 -0.19
N VAL A 128 -4.62 -3.48 0.02
CA VAL A 128 -4.39 -2.28 -0.77
C VAL A 128 -3.32 -2.55 -1.83
N GLU A 129 -3.70 -2.55 -3.11
CA GLU A 129 -2.80 -2.81 -4.25
C GLU A 129 -2.09 -4.17 -4.13
N VAL A 130 -2.84 -5.21 -3.78
CA VAL A 130 -2.30 -6.55 -3.53
C VAL A 130 -2.85 -7.56 -4.51
N ILE A 131 -4.16 -7.57 -4.75
CA ILE A 131 -4.82 -8.66 -5.48
C ILE A 131 -4.42 -8.72 -6.96
N GLU A 132 -3.98 -7.63 -7.55
CA GLU A 132 -3.45 -7.57 -8.92
C GLU A 132 -2.14 -8.36 -9.10
N HIS A 133 -1.46 -8.67 -8.00
CA HIS A 133 -0.26 -9.50 -8.00
C HIS A 133 -0.56 -10.99 -7.83
N LEU A 134 -1.83 -11.34 -7.60
CA LEU A 134 -2.28 -12.72 -7.47
C LEU A 134 -2.73 -13.25 -8.83
N GLY A 135 -2.23 -14.44 -9.22
CA GLY A 135 -2.85 -15.19 -10.33
C GLY A 135 -4.21 -15.73 -9.89
N GLN A 136 -5.02 -16.20 -10.86
CA GLN A 136 -6.40 -16.66 -10.61
C GLN A 136 -6.49 -17.69 -9.47
N ASP A 137 -5.65 -18.74 -9.49
CA ASP A 137 -5.66 -19.78 -8.44
C ASP A 137 -5.36 -19.22 -7.04
N ARG A 138 -4.50 -18.18 -6.98
CA ARG A 138 -4.16 -17.50 -5.74
C ARG A 138 -5.27 -16.56 -5.27
N LEU A 139 -5.98 -15.94 -6.18
CA LEU A 139 -7.14 -15.11 -5.89
C LEU A 139 -8.28 -15.95 -5.31
N ASP A 140 -8.52 -17.14 -5.87
CA ASP A 140 -9.49 -18.09 -5.34
C ASP A 140 -9.11 -18.56 -3.92
N ALA A 141 -7.81 -18.86 -3.71
CA ALA A 141 -7.28 -19.22 -2.40
C ALA A 141 -7.39 -18.07 -1.38
N PHE A 142 -7.10 -16.84 -1.79
CA PHE A 142 -7.30 -15.63 -0.98
C PHE A 142 -8.78 -15.47 -0.58
N SER A 143 -9.68 -15.61 -1.55
CA SER A 143 -11.12 -15.53 -1.32
C SER A 143 -11.59 -16.58 -0.30
N ALA A 144 -11.15 -17.83 -0.46
CA ALA A 144 -11.48 -18.92 0.46
C ALA A 144 -10.88 -18.70 1.87
N ALA A 145 -9.66 -18.19 1.96
CA ALA A 145 -9.02 -17.88 3.24
C ALA A 145 -9.73 -16.72 3.96
N MET A 146 -10.10 -15.68 3.22
CA MET A 146 -10.69 -14.46 3.78
C MET A 146 -12.17 -14.63 4.12
N PHE A 147 -12.99 -15.02 3.15
CA PHE A 147 -14.44 -15.12 3.32
C PHE A 147 -14.90 -16.47 3.87
N GLY A 148 -14.09 -17.52 3.70
CA GLY A 148 -14.42 -18.86 4.21
C GLY A 148 -13.84 -19.16 5.59
N HIS A 149 -12.72 -18.51 5.99
CA HIS A 149 -12.00 -18.85 7.21
C HIS A 149 -11.86 -17.67 8.19
N ALA A 150 -11.23 -16.56 7.78
CA ALA A 150 -11.00 -15.40 8.65
C ALA A 150 -12.30 -14.66 8.98
N GLN A 151 -13.18 -14.50 8.01
CA GLN A 151 -14.54 -13.93 8.10
C GLN A 151 -14.62 -12.59 8.86
N PRO A 152 -13.80 -11.57 8.52
CA PRO A 152 -13.99 -10.25 9.08
C PRO A 152 -15.36 -9.67 8.62
N ALA A 153 -15.93 -8.77 9.42
CA ALA A 153 -17.22 -8.15 9.09
C ALA A 153 -17.15 -7.26 7.83
N ALA A 154 -15.97 -6.72 7.52
CA ALA A 154 -15.72 -5.92 6.32
C ALA A 154 -14.38 -6.28 5.69
N VAL A 155 -14.34 -6.31 4.35
CA VAL A 155 -13.10 -6.45 3.56
C VAL A 155 -13.03 -5.31 2.55
N ILE A 156 -11.96 -4.52 2.62
CA ILE A 156 -11.68 -3.44 1.67
C ILE A 156 -10.56 -3.89 0.75
N VAL A 157 -10.83 -3.83 -0.54
CA VAL A 157 -9.85 -4.17 -1.58
C VAL A 157 -9.67 -2.98 -2.50
N THR A 158 -8.43 -2.61 -2.78
CA THR A 158 -8.11 -1.63 -3.81
C THR A 158 -7.21 -2.24 -4.87
N THR A 159 -7.42 -1.83 -6.12
CA THR A 159 -6.58 -2.20 -7.25
C THR A 159 -6.32 -0.96 -8.12
N PRO A 160 -5.23 -0.95 -8.91
CA PRO A 160 -5.01 0.10 -9.89
C PRO A 160 -6.16 0.13 -10.90
N ASN A 161 -6.65 1.32 -11.21
CA ASN A 161 -7.66 1.47 -12.25
C ASN A 161 -7.03 1.23 -13.64
N ALA A 162 -7.42 0.14 -14.31
CA ALA A 162 -6.91 -0.21 -15.64
C ALA A 162 -7.15 0.88 -16.69
N HIS A 163 -8.19 1.72 -16.54
CA HIS A 163 -8.45 2.86 -17.43
C HIS A 163 -7.38 3.96 -17.34
N TYR A 164 -6.67 4.08 -16.24
CA TYR A 164 -5.53 5.00 -16.13
C TYR A 164 -4.36 4.60 -17.01
N ASN A 165 -4.18 3.29 -17.31
CA ASN A 165 -3.10 2.80 -18.16
C ASN A 165 -3.22 3.29 -19.60
N VAL A 166 -4.43 3.63 -20.07
CA VAL A 166 -4.67 4.19 -21.41
C VAL A 166 -4.06 5.61 -21.55
N LEU A 167 -3.91 6.34 -20.45
CA LEU A 167 -3.29 7.66 -20.40
C LEU A 167 -1.76 7.60 -20.38
N PHE A 168 -1.18 6.44 -20.16
CA PHE A 168 0.27 6.20 -20.06
C PHE A 168 0.68 5.03 -20.97
N PRO A 169 0.79 5.24 -22.29
CA PRO A 169 1.05 4.16 -23.27
C PRO A 169 2.41 3.46 -23.09
N THR A 170 3.29 4.00 -22.25
CA THR A 170 4.59 3.40 -21.91
C THR A 170 4.56 2.41 -20.76
N LEU A 171 3.42 2.30 -20.04
CA LEU A 171 3.27 1.27 -19.01
C LEU A 171 2.95 -0.08 -19.67
N PRO A 172 3.64 -1.17 -19.29
CA PRO A 172 3.32 -2.48 -19.80
C PRO A 172 1.88 -2.82 -19.42
N VAL A 173 1.05 -3.09 -20.43
CA VAL A 173 -0.32 -3.58 -20.23
C VAL A 173 -0.20 -5.02 -19.71
N LYS A 174 -0.20 -5.17 -18.39
CA LYS A 174 -0.49 -6.46 -17.79
C LYS A 174 -2.00 -6.66 -17.93
N SER A 175 -2.40 -7.75 -18.59
CA SER A 175 -3.79 -8.17 -18.70
C SER A 175 -4.36 -8.32 -17.28
N HIS A 176 -5.19 -7.40 -16.86
CA HIS A 176 -5.82 -7.44 -15.55
C HIS A 176 -7.27 -7.88 -15.70
N LEU A 177 -7.63 -8.87 -14.91
CA LEU A 177 -9.02 -9.25 -14.70
C LEU A 177 -9.73 -8.07 -14.02
N VAL A 178 -10.75 -7.54 -14.68
CA VAL A 178 -11.68 -6.59 -14.06
C VAL A 178 -12.82 -7.43 -13.49
N VAL A 179 -12.96 -7.42 -12.17
CA VAL A 179 -14.16 -7.89 -11.50
C VAL A 179 -14.98 -6.68 -11.11
#